data_6d3763c3397c92d7e2568f23cc125da7
#
_entry.id   6d3763c3397c92d7e2568f23cc125da7
#
_cell.length_a   1.000
_cell.length_b   1.000
_cell.length_c   1.000
_cell.angle_alpha   90.00
_cell.angle_beta   90.00
_cell.angle_gamma   90.00
#
_symmetry.space_group_name_H-M   'P 1'
#
loop_
_entity.id
_entity.type
_entity.pdbx_description
1 polymer ?
#
loop_
_entity_poly.entity_id
_entity_poly.type
_entity_poly.pdbx_seq_one_letter_code
_entity_poly.pdbx_strand_id
1 'polypeptide(L)' 'WNGKFVDYGNTLKEYLDYDIQAEVVAIRDYNKALNEISDPNIVKIIERIILDEELHLKIFKELYAKYVKTPE' A
#
# COMPACT_ATOMS: atom_id res chain seq x y z
N TRP A 1 -17.78 -17.67 -1.43
CA TRP A 1 -16.48 -18.14 -0.93
C TRP A 1 -16.68 -19.34 -0.05
N ASN A 2 -16.10 -20.42 -0.41
CA ASN A 2 -16.38 -21.70 0.24
C ASN A 2 -15.19 -22.21 1.09
N GLY A 3 -14.19 -21.40 1.30
CA GLY A 3 -13.04 -21.77 2.12
C GLY A 3 -12.02 -22.67 1.45
N LYS A 4 -12.29 -23.09 0.25
CA LYS A 4 -11.31 -23.86 -0.48
C LYS A 4 -10.12 -23.01 -0.87
N PHE A 5 -8.95 -23.63 -0.95
CA PHE A 5 -7.80 -22.94 -1.50
C PHE A 5 -8.08 -22.54 -2.94
N VAL A 6 -7.82 -21.29 -3.24
CA VAL A 6 -7.92 -20.77 -4.59
C VAL A 6 -6.55 -20.30 -5.00
N ASP A 7 -6.07 -20.83 -6.10
CA ASP A 7 -4.79 -20.40 -6.64
C ASP A 7 -5.01 -19.18 -7.52
N TYR A 8 -4.73 -18.03 -6.98
CA TYR A 8 -4.85 -16.78 -7.73
C TYR A 8 -3.68 -16.61 -8.70
N GLY A 9 -2.61 -17.37 -8.51
CA GLY A 9 -1.46 -17.34 -9.40
C GLY A 9 -0.90 -15.95 -9.58
N ASN A 10 -0.59 -15.64 -10.82
CA ASN A 10 0.04 -14.36 -11.14
C ASN A 10 -0.92 -13.19 -11.07
N THR A 11 -2.22 -13.46 -11.16
CA THR A 11 -3.21 -12.37 -11.15
C THR A 11 -3.16 -11.60 -9.84
N LEU A 12 -3.23 -12.30 -8.72
CA LEU A 12 -3.17 -11.64 -7.43
C LEU A 12 -1.81 -10.96 -7.22
N LYS A 13 -0.75 -11.64 -7.62
CA LYS A 13 0.60 -11.08 -7.52
C LYS A 13 0.68 -9.76 -8.29
N GLU A 14 0.16 -9.73 -9.51
CA GLU A 14 0.23 -8.54 -10.33
C GLU A 14 -0.54 -7.38 -9.73
N TYR A 15 -1.74 -7.64 -9.20
CA TYR A 15 -2.52 -6.60 -8.57
C TYR A 15 -1.84 -6.07 -7.31
N LEU A 16 -1.31 -6.98 -6.49
CA LEU A 16 -0.64 -6.55 -5.27
C LEU A 16 0.66 -5.82 -5.56
N ASP A 17 1.42 -6.27 -6.56
CA ASP A 17 2.63 -5.55 -6.98
C ASP A 17 2.29 -4.13 -7.40
N TYR A 18 1.22 -3.98 -8.18
CA TYR A 18 0.78 -2.67 -8.61
C TYR A 18 0.36 -1.80 -7.42
N ASP A 19 -0.46 -2.37 -6.53
CA ASP A 19 -0.97 -1.61 -5.38
C ASP A 19 0.16 -1.21 -4.44
N ILE A 20 1.11 -2.12 -4.19
CA ILE A 20 2.26 -1.81 -3.34
C ILE A 20 3.08 -0.69 -3.96
N GLN A 21 3.33 -0.77 -5.25
CA GLN A 21 4.10 0.26 -5.94
C GLN A 21 3.38 1.61 -5.89
N ALA A 22 2.07 1.60 -6.10
CA ALA A 22 1.27 2.82 -6.06
C ALA A 22 1.31 3.47 -4.68
N GLU A 23 1.25 2.67 -3.61
CA GLU A 23 1.32 3.22 -2.27
C GLU A 23 2.70 3.80 -1.96
N VAL A 24 3.75 3.12 -2.39
CA VAL A 24 5.12 3.63 -2.19
C VAL A 24 5.29 4.97 -2.88
N VAL A 25 4.81 5.08 -4.12
CA VAL A 25 4.90 6.33 -4.88
C VAL A 25 4.07 7.42 -4.21
N ALA A 26 2.86 7.08 -3.76
CA ALA A 26 1.99 8.06 -3.11
C ALA A 26 2.61 8.59 -1.83
N ILE A 27 3.17 7.71 -1.00
CA ILE A 27 3.82 8.12 0.25
C ILE A 27 4.99 9.05 -0.06
N ARG A 28 5.79 8.70 -1.05
CA ARG A 28 6.93 9.54 -1.46
C ARG A 28 6.45 10.92 -1.90
N ASP A 29 5.41 10.96 -2.72
CA ASP A 29 4.93 12.22 -3.26
C ASP A 29 4.29 13.09 -2.20
N TYR A 30 3.55 12.50 -1.26
CA TYR A 30 2.99 13.26 -0.15
C TYR A 30 4.08 13.80 0.77
N ASN A 31 5.13 13.01 1.04
CA ASN A 31 6.25 13.50 1.83
C ASN A 31 6.96 14.67 1.13
N LYS A 32 7.08 14.59 -0.18
CA LYS A 32 7.64 15.70 -0.95
C LYS A 32 6.77 16.95 -0.82
N ALA A 33 5.45 16.76 -0.90
CA ALA A 33 4.52 17.90 -0.74
C ALA A 33 4.66 18.56 0.62
N LEU A 34 4.93 17.79 1.68
CA LEU A 34 5.13 18.36 3.01
C LEU A 34 6.27 19.34 3.06
N ASN A 35 7.29 19.15 2.21
CA ASN A 35 8.43 20.08 2.16
C ASN A 35 8.08 21.39 1.46
N GLU A 36 6.98 21.43 0.71
CA GLU A 36 6.62 22.57 -0.10
C GLU A 36 5.43 23.36 0.43
N ILE A 37 4.67 22.75 1.35
CA ILE A 37 3.43 23.34 1.86
C ILE A 37 3.67 23.80 3.29
N SER A 38 3.34 25.06 3.56
CA SER A 38 3.56 25.63 4.89
C SER A 38 2.28 25.82 5.69
N ASP A 39 1.11 25.66 5.07
CA ASP A 39 -0.16 25.80 5.76
C ASP A 39 -0.32 24.67 6.77
N PRO A 40 -0.36 24.98 8.08
CA PRO A 40 -0.40 23.92 9.09
C PRO A 40 -1.64 23.04 9.02
N ASN A 41 -2.75 23.55 8.54
CA ASN A 41 -3.95 22.74 8.41
C ASN A 41 -3.80 21.73 7.28
N ILE A 42 -3.21 22.14 6.18
CA ILE A 42 -2.95 21.24 5.05
C ILE A 42 -1.89 20.21 5.42
N VAL A 43 -0.86 20.64 6.13
CA VAL A 43 0.20 19.72 6.59
C VAL A 43 -0.40 18.60 7.44
N LYS A 44 -1.31 18.93 8.36
CA LYS A 44 -1.94 17.91 9.20
C LYS A 44 -2.76 16.93 8.38
N ILE A 45 -3.47 17.41 7.38
CA ILE A 45 -4.26 16.55 6.51
C ILE A 45 -3.35 15.59 5.75
N ILE A 46 -2.26 16.09 5.19
CA ILE A 46 -1.33 15.25 4.44
C ILE A 46 -0.67 14.22 5.34
N GLU A 47 -0.27 14.62 6.55
CA GLU A 47 0.30 13.68 7.50
C GLU A 47 -0.66 12.54 7.83
N ARG A 48 -1.95 12.86 7.97
CA ARG A 48 -2.95 11.83 8.20
C ARG A 48 -3.10 10.90 7.01
N ILE A 49 -3.07 11.46 5.80
CA ILE A 49 -3.14 10.64 4.59
C ILE A 49 -1.94 9.70 4.52
N ILE A 50 -0.75 10.18 4.86
CA ILE A 50 0.44 9.34 4.83
C ILE A 50 0.30 8.17 5.80
N LEU A 51 -0.24 8.40 6.99
CA LEU A 51 -0.45 7.31 7.94
C LEU A 51 -1.41 6.26 7.38
N ASP A 52 -2.47 6.70 6.72
CA ASP A 52 -3.42 5.77 6.10
C ASP A 52 -2.76 4.97 4.96
N GLU A 53 -1.95 5.63 4.15
CA GLU A 53 -1.25 4.96 3.06
C GLU A 53 -0.23 3.96 3.57
N GLU A 54 0.46 4.30 4.67
CA GLU A 54 1.40 3.38 5.29
C GLU A 54 0.69 2.14 5.82
N LEU A 55 -0.50 2.31 6.39
CA LEU A 55 -1.30 1.19 6.84
C LEU A 55 -1.73 0.31 5.67
N HIS A 56 -2.18 0.91 4.57
CA HIS A 56 -2.53 0.17 3.37
C HIS A 56 -1.35 -0.62 2.85
N LEU A 57 -0.19 0.00 2.81
CA LEU A 57 1.03 -0.66 2.34
C LEU A 57 1.35 -1.88 3.19
N LYS A 58 1.21 -1.74 4.51
CA LYS A 58 1.44 -2.86 5.41
C LYS A 58 0.49 -4.01 5.13
N ILE A 59 -0.80 -3.69 4.94
CA ILE A 59 -1.82 -4.69 4.64
C ILE A 59 -1.50 -5.41 3.33
N PHE A 60 -1.14 -4.66 2.29
CA PHE A 60 -0.82 -5.25 0.99
C PHE A 60 0.39 -6.17 1.08
N LYS A 61 1.41 -5.77 1.83
CA LYS A 61 2.60 -6.59 2.01
C LYS A 61 2.30 -7.87 2.78
N GLU A 62 1.41 -7.78 3.76
CA GLU A 62 1.00 -8.96 4.51
C GLU A 62 0.22 -9.93 3.62
N LEU A 63 -0.67 -9.39 2.78
CA LEU A 63 -1.38 -10.21 1.82
C LEU A 63 -0.43 -10.87 0.82
N TYR A 64 0.54 -10.11 0.36
CA TYR A 64 1.53 -10.64 -0.56
C TYR A 64 2.28 -11.81 0.06
N ALA A 65 2.76 -11.62 1.30
CA ALA A 65 3.50 -12.66 1.98
C ALA A 65 2.65 -13.90 2.23
N LYS A 66 1.37 -13.72 2.48
CA LYS A 66 0.49 -14.83 2.84
C LYS A 66 0.00 -15.61 1.63
N TYR A 67 -0.33 -14.91 0.54
CA TYR A 67 -1.04 -15.54 -0.57
C TYR A 67 -0.24 -15.63 -1.85
N VAL A 68 0.80 -14.83 -2.02
CA VAL A 68 1.57 -14.81 -3.25
C VAL A 68 2.86 -15.57 -3.11
N LYS A 69 3.56 -15.31 -2.00
CA LYS A 69 4.83 -15.98 -1.77
C LYS A 69 4.55 -17.44 -1.43
N THR A 70 4.96 -18.32 -2.34
CA THR A 70 4.73 -19.74 -2.13
C THR A 70 5.73 -20.29 -1.13
N PRO A 71 5.26 -21.07 -0.16
CA PRO A 71 6.18 -21.75 0.75
C PRO A 71 6.91 -22.86 0.02
N GLU A 72 8.08 -23.15 0.49
CA GLU A 72 8.88 -24.26 -0.06
C GLU A 72 8.78 -25.51 0.77
#